data_a086af15f951600e5972d481f709734a
#
_entry.id   a086af15f951600e5972d481f709734a
#
_cell.length_a   1.000
_cell.length_b   1.000
_cell.length_c   1.000
_cell.angle_alpha   90.00
_cell.angle_beta   90.00
_cell.angle_gamma   90.00
#
_symmetry.space_group_name_H-M   'P 1'
#
loop_
_entity.id
_entity.type
_entity.pdbx_description
1 polymer ?
#
loop_
_entity_poly.entity_id
_entity_poly.type
_entity_poly.pdbx_seq_one_letter_code
_entity_poly.pdbx_strand_id
1 'polypeptide(L)'
;MLGQETGATFDFRTIRYPGLLSAETLPTGGTSDYAPEMVHAAVRGEKASCFVPPHAQLPFMTMPEAAEATLALASAPRSCLQQYVYAIGGFAPTVAELENALRDRFPNFEVDYDPHPFRSEIVDSWPADVDDSAAQRDWGFQRGLDLGSALDDYLIPGIRNAHSQSKYECEETPRTL
;
A
#
# COMPACT_ATOMS: atom_id res chain seq x y z
N MET A 1 -24.96 18.00 -8.45
CA MET A 1 -26.31 18.33 -7.96
C MET A 1 -27.26 17.13 -8.18
N LEU A 2 -27.05 16.02 -7.49
CA LEU A 2 -27.91 14.82 -7.61
C LEU A 2 -28.84 14.62 -6.40
N GLY A 3 -28.91 15.56 -5.47
CA GLY A 3 -29.65 15.39 -4.22
C GLY A 3 -30.84 16.31 -3.97
N GLN A 4 -31.24 17.14 -4.93
CA GLN A 4 -32.29 18.12 -4.68
C GLN A 4 -33.72 17.71 -5.11
N GLU A 5 -33.89 16.63 -5.86
CA GLU A 5 -35.22 16.27 -6.38
C GLU A 5 -36.05 15.36 -5.46
N THR A 6 -35.44 14.75 -4.42
CA THR A 6 -36.15 13.80 -3.54
C THR A 6 -36.32 14.25 -2.09
N GLY A 7 -35.84 15.45 -1.72
CA GLY A 7 -35.79 15.88 -0.33
C GLY A 7 -34.83 15.07 0.57
N ALA A 8 -34.16 14.07 0.02
CA ALA A 8 -33.14 13.30 0.72
C ALA A 8 -31.77 13.98 0.55
N THR A 9 -31.13 14.30 1.63
CA THR A 9 -29.72 14.77 1.64
C THR A 9 -28.82 13.55 1.70
N PHE A 10 -28.07 13.30 0.62
CA PHE A 10 -27.03 12.26 0.63
C PHE A 10 -25.71 12.87 1.12
N ASP A 11 -25.07 12.22 2.06
CA ASP A 11 -23.72 12.51 2.50
C ASP A 11 -22.75 11.58 1.73
N PHE A 12 -22.21 12.11 0.63
CA PHE A 12 -21.28 11.39 -0.23
C PHE A 12 -19.85 11.77 0.12
N ARG A 13 -19.01 10.76 0.40
CA ARG A 13 -17.59 10.92 0.78
C ARG A 13 -16.75 9.93 0.01
N THR A 14 -15.62 10.38 -0.53
CA THR A 14 -14.70 9.54 -1.30
C THR A 14 -13.27 9.77 -0.86
N ILE A 15 -12.49 8.69 -0.79
CA ILE A 15 -11.04 8.73 -0.61
C ILE A 15 -10.36 8.25 -1.90
N ARG A 16 -9.30 8.97 -2.27
CA ARG A 16 -8.29 8.47 -3.23
C ARG A 16 -7.09 8.01 -2.41
N TYR A 17 -6.88 6.70 -2.41
CA TYR A 17 -5.77 6.07 -1.72
C TYR A 17 -4.51 6.10 -2.57
N PRO A 18 -3.31 6.10 -1.95
CA PRO A 18 -2.06 5.72 -2.59
C PRO A 18 -2.05 4.20 -2.87
N GLY A 19 -0.92 3.64 -3.28
CA GLY A 19 -0.75 2.19 -3.34
C GLY A 19 -0.97 1.56 -1.96
N LEU A 20 -1.85 0.55 -1.87
CA LEU A 20 -2.15 -0.12 -0.61
C LEU A 20 -1.30 -1.38 -0.46
N LEU A 21 -0.59 -1.48 0.66
CA LEU A 21 0.24 -2.62 1.00
C LEU A 21 -0.47 -3.50 2.03
N SER A 22 -0.66 -4.77 1.68
CA SER A 22 -1.24 -5.79 2.55
C SER A 22 -0.20 -6.83 2.94
N ALA A 23 -0.18 -7.21 4.21
CA ALA A 23 0.61 -8.34 4.69
C ALA A 23 -0.10 -9.70 4.50
N GLU A 24 -1.41 -9.68 4.19
CA GLU A 24 -2.25 -10.89 4.12
C GLU A 24 -2.52 -11.35 2.68
N THR A 25 -2.41 -10.44 1.71
CA THR A 25 -2.70 -10.76 0.30
C THR A 25 -1.43 -10.81 -0.52
N LEU A 26 -1.35 -11.82 -1.40
CA LEU A 26 -0.25 -11.94 -2.35
C LEU A 26 -0.41 -10.91 -3.49
N PRO A 27 0.70 -10.33 -3.98
CA PRO A 27 0.68 -9.50 -5.18
C PRO A 27 0.19 -10.32 -6.38
N THR A 28 -0.59 -9.69 -7.27
CA THR A 28 -1.25 -10.37 -8.40
C THR A 28 -0.76 -9.88 -9.76
N GLY A 29 0.32 -9.08 -9.81
CA GLY A 29 0.92 -8.55 -11.02
C GLY A 29 0.39 -7.16 -11.43
N GLY A 30 -0.14 -6.40 -10.48
CA GLY A 30 -0.54 -4.99 -10.68
C GLY A 30 0.66 -4.08 -10.97
N THR A 31 0.40 -2.87 -11.47
CA THR A 31 1.45 -1.92 -11.84
C THR A 31 2.28 -1.45 -10.64
N SER A 32 1.70 -1.39 -9.45
CA SER A 32 2.39 -1.02 -8.20
C SER A 32 2.93 -2.22 -7.42
N ASP A 33 2.74 -3.45 -7.93
CA ASP A 33 3.04 -4.67 -7.19
C ASP A 33 4.54 -4.95 -7.02
N TYR A 34 5.43 -4.16 -7.67
CA TYR A 34 6.86 -4.27 -7.42
C TYR A 34 7.21 -4.15 -5.93
N ALA A 35 6.54 -3.25 -5.20
CA ALA A 35 6.84 -3.03 -3.79
C ALA A 35 6.44 -4.24 -2.91
N PRO A 36 5.19 -4.76 -2.93
CA PRO A 36 4.86 -5.96 -2.17
C PRO A 36 5.62 -7.20 -2.66
N GLU A 37 5.90 -7.35 -3.97
CA GLU A 37 6.71 -8.47 -4.50
C GLU A 37 8.12 -8.48 -3.91
N MET A 38 8.77 -7.31 -3.79
CA MET A 38 10.10 -7.20 -3.16
C MET A 38 10.05 -7.57 -1.68
N VAL A 39 9.04 -7.12 -0.93
CA VAL A 39 8.90 -7.45 0.50
C VAL A 39 8.67 -8.96 0.69
N HIS A 40 7.78 -9.56 -0.12
CA HIS A 40 7.53 -11.01 -0.07
C HIS A 40 8.77 -11.82 -0.41
N ALA A 41 9.53 -11.42 -1.45
CA ALA A 41 10.78 -12.09 -1.82
C ALA A 41 11.82 -12.02 -0.69
N ALA A 42 12.01 -10.83 -0.10
CA ALA A 42 12.93 -10.64 1.01
C ALA A 42 12.58 -11.53 2.22
N VAL A 43 11.30 -11.60 2.60
CA VAL A 43 10.82 -12.43 3.71
C VAL A 43 11.03 -13.91 3.44
N ARG A 44 10.92 -14.38 2.18
CA ARG A 44 11.16 -15.76 1.79
C ARG A 44 12.64 -16.09 1.62
N GLY A 45 13.53 -15.10 1.68
CA GLY A 45 14.96 -15.28 1.38
C GLY A 45 15.22 -15.53 -0.12
N GLU A 46 14.34 -15.05 -0.98
CA GLU A 46 14.42 -15.16 -2.42
C GLU A 46 14.93 -13.85 -3.03
N LYS A 47 15.51 -13.94 -4.22
CA LYS A 47 15.87 -12.78 -5.03
C LYS A 47 14.61 -12.18 -5.65
N ALA A 48 14.48 -10.85 -5.64
CA ALA A 48 13.39 -10.16 -6.31
C ALA A 48 13.75 -9.81 -7.76
N SER A 49 12.75 -9.80 -8.65
CA SER A 49 12.83 -9.18 -9.97
C SER A 49 11.96 -7.92 -9.97
N CYS A 50 12.57 -6.75 -10.18
CA CYS A 50 11.87 -5.48 -10.18
C CYS A 50 11.69 -4.97 -11.60
N PHE A 51 10.45 -4.80 -12.02
CA PHE A 51 10.09 -4.38 -13.39
C PHE A 51 10.05 -2.85 -13.58
N VAL A 52 10.45 -2.08 -12.57
CA VAL A 52 10.62 -0.63 -12.66
C VAL A 52 12.04 -0.24 -12.25
N PRO A 53 12.55 0.93 -12.72
CA PRO A 53 13.91 1.35 -12.40
C PRO A 53 14.07 1.77 -10.94
N PRO A 54 15.30 1.78 -10.38
CA PRO A 54 15.57 2.12 -8.98
C PRO A 54 15.07 3.49 -8.52
N HIS A 55 14.97 4.44 -9.45
CA HIS A 55 14.52 5.80 -9.16
C HIS A 55 12.99 5.97 -9.21
N ALA A 56 12.25 4.97 -9.69
CA ALA A 56 10.80 5.02 -9.69
C ALA A 56 10.27 5.22 -8.27
N GLN A 57 9.27 6.07 -8.10
CA GLN A 57 8.74 6.47 -6.81
C GLN A 57 7.21 6.47 -6.85
N LEU A 58 6.59 5.82 -5.89
CA LEU A 58 5.14 5.85 -5.69
C LEU A 58 4.81 6.03 -4.20
N PRO A 59 3.70 6.71 -3.89
CA PRO A 59 3.19 6.76 -2.53
C PRO A 59 2.50 5.44 -2.17
N PHE A 60 2.72 5.00 -0.92
CA PHE A 60 2.12 3.79 -0.35
C PHE A 60 1.53 4.06 1.03
N MET A 61 0.63 3.18 1.44
CA MET A 61 0.01 3.15 2.76
C MET A 61 -0.29 1.69 3.12
N THR A 62 -0.28 1.35 4.40
CA THR A 62 -0.69 0.02 4.82
C THR A 62 -2.21 -0.13 4.85
N MET A 63 -2.71 -1.36 4.69
CA MET A 63 -4.15 -1.64 4.76
C MET A 63 -4.82 -1.22 6.08
N PRO A 64 -4.20 -1.42 7.27
CA PRO A 64 -4.77 -0.91 8.52
C PRO A 64 -4.94 0.61 8.53
N GLU A 65 -3.93 1.37 8.09
CA GLU A 65 -4.02 2.84 8.00
C GLU A 65 -5.15 3.29 7.06
N ALA A 66 -5.31 2.60 5.91
CA ALA A 66 -6.38 2.89 4.96
C ALA A 66 -7.77 2.65 5.58
N ALA A 67 -7.92 1.59 6.36
CA ALA A 67 -9.16 1.29 7.09
C ALA A 67 -9.46 2.37 8.15
N GLU A 68 -8.46 2.75 8.95
CA GLU A 68 -8.59 3.82 9.94
C GLU A 68 -8.95 5.16 9.30
N ALA A 69 -8.30 5.54 8.19
CA ALA A 69 -8.62 6.74 7.44
C ALA A 69 -10.06 6.72 6.90
N THR A 70 -10.54 5.56 6.44
CA THR A 70 -11.93 5.38 6.00
C THR A 70 -12.92 5.65 7.13
N LEU A 71 -12.68 5.05 8.29
CA LEU A 71 -13.53 5.23 9.47
C LEU A 71 -13.49 6.67 9.99
N ALA A 72 -12.32 7.30 9.97
CA ALA A 72 -12.15 8.70 10.37
C ALA A 72 -12.95 9.63 9.46
N LEU A 73 -12.83 9.49 8.13
CA LEU A 73 -13.62 10.30 7.18
C LEU A 73 -15.12 10.02 7.34
N ALA A 74 -15.52 8.76 7.51
CA ALA A 74 -16.93 8.38 7.70
C ALA A 74 -17.53 9.02 8.97
N SER A 75 -16.73 9.17 10.01
CA SER A 75 -17.14 9.74 11.31
C SER A 75 -17.02 11.25 11.39
N ALA A 76 -16.33 11.89 10.45
CA ALA A 76 -16.11 13.33 10.45
C ALA A 76 -17.43 14.12 10.36
N PRO A 77 -17.62 15.21 11.13
CA PRO A 77 -18.80 16.05 10.99
C PRO A 77 -18.94 16.60 9.58
N ARG A 78 -20.14 16.46 8.98
CA ARG A 78 -20.39 16.96 7.61
C ARG A 78 -20.07 18.43 7.45
N SER A 79 -20.25 19.22 8.50
CA SER A 79 -19.97 20.67 8.50
C SER A 79 -18.48 21.02 8.35
N CYS A 80 -17.58 20.07 8.64
CA CYS A 80 -16.13 20.27 8.48
C CYS A 80 -15.66 19.98 7.05
N LEU A 81 -16.43 19.18 6.29
CA LEU A 81 -16.04 18.71 4.97
C LEU A 81 -16.34 19.77 3.91
N GLN A 82 -15.28 20.24 3.23
CA GLN A 82 -15.37 21.26 2.18
C GLN A 82 -15.44 20.66 0.77
N GLN A 83 -15.13 19.37 0.63
CA GLN A 83 -15.15 18.66 -0.65
C GLN A 83 -15.69 17.25 -0.50
N TYR A 84 -15.98 16.59 -1.63
CA TYR A 84 -16.52 15.22 -1.66
C TYR A 84 -15.42 14.16 -1.82
N VAL A 85 -14.26 14.55 -2.34
CA VAL A 85 -13.16 13.64 -2.66
C VAL A 85 -11.89 14.14 -1.98
N TYR A 86 -11.31 13.29 -1.15
CA TYR A 86 -10.07 13.56 -0.45
C TYR A 86 -8.98 12.61 -0.94
N ALA A 87 -7.85 13.16 -1.35
CA ALA A 87 -6.64 12.37 -1.54
C ALA A 87 -5.91 12.25 -0.21
N ILE A 88 -5.37 11.07 0.08
CA ILE A 88 -4.55 10.82 1.27
C ILE A 88 -3.24 10.18 0.87
N GLY A 89 -2.16 10.54 1.56
CA GLY A 89 -0.82 10.00 1.36
C GLY A 89 -0.38 9.09 2.51
N GLY A 90 0.76 8.47 2.33
CA GLY A 90 1.47 7.72 3.35
C GLY A 90 2.97 7.97 3.18
N PHE A 91 3.77 6.93 3.12
CA PHE A 91 5.19 7.03 2.79
C PHE A 91 5.41 6.86 1.26
N ALA A 92 6.42 7.51 0.71
CA ALA A 92 6.65 7.52 -0.73
C ALA A 92 8.14 7.23 -1.05
N PRO A 93 8.60 5.98 -0.91
CA PRO A 93 9.98 5.62 -1.19
C PRO A 93 10.21 5.47 -2.69
N THR A 94 11.43 5.75 -3.10
CA THR A 94 11.96 5.19 -4.34
C THR A 94 12.16 3.68 -4.19
N VAL A 95 12.24 2.96 -5.32
CA VAL A 95 12.55 1.52 -5.29
C VAL A 95 13.90 1.27 -4.63
N ALA A 96 14.89 2.13 -4.86
CA ALA A 96 16.21 2.03 -4.23
C ALA A 96 16.14 2.21 -2.70
N GLU A 97 15.31 3.12 -2.20
CA GLU A 97 15.10 3.28 -0.75
C GLU A 97 14.41 2.06 -0.14
N LEU A 98 13.41 1.49 -0.83
CA LEU A 98 12.79 0.24 -0.40
C LEU A 98 13.79 -0.91 -0.39
N GLU A 99 14.60 -1.06 -1.44
CA GLU A 99 15.66 -2.08 -1.49
C GLU A 99 16.64 -1.95 -0.33
N ASN A 100 17.11 -0.73 -0.04
CA ASN A 100 18.03 -0.48 1.06
C ASN A 100 17.39 -0.82 2.42
N ALA A 101 16.13 -0.39 2.63
CA ALA A 101 15.39 -0.70 3.85
C ALA A 101 15.20 -2.22 4.04
N LEU A 102 14.99 -2.97 2.95
CA LEU A 102 14.92 -4.43 2.99
C LEU A 102 16.28 -5.08 3.24
N ARG A 103 17.37 -4.57 2.65
CA ARG A 103 18.74 -5.07 2.90
C ARG A 103 19.21 -4.86 4.33
N ASP A 104 18.80 -3.78 4.97
CA ASP A 104 19.09 -3.56 6.39
C ASP A 104 18.52 -4.67 7.29
N ARG A 105 17.40 -5.29 6.88
CA ARG A 105 16.71 -6.37 7.61
C ARG A 105 17.05 -7.76 7.10
N PHE A 106 17.44 -7.86 5.84
CA PHE A 106 17.78 -9.08 5.12
C PHE A 106 19.09 -8.87 4.35
N PRO A 107 20.27 -9.00 4.99
CA PRO A 107 21.56 -8.62 4.39
C PRO A 107 21.91 -9.35 3.08
N ASN A 108 21.31 -10.52 2.83
CA ASN A 108 21.51 -11.29 1.62
C ASN A 108 20.43 -11.04 0.55
N PHE A 109 19.55 -10.07 0.75
CA PHE A 109 18.50 -9.76 -0.22
C PHE A 109 19.09 -9.09 -1.46
N GLU A 110 18.73 -9.61 -2.62
CA GLU A 110 19.17 -9.12 -3.93
C GLU A 110 17.96 -8.76 -4.79
N VAL A 111 18.13 -7.72 -5.60
CA VAL A 111 17.14 -7.29 -6.59
C VAL A 111 17.78 -7.30 -7.98
N ASP A 112 17.12 -7.98 -8.93
CA ASP A 112 17.40 -7.84 -10.36
C ASP A 112 16.46 -6.80 -10.94
N TYR A 113 17.01 -5.81 -11.58
CA TYR A 113 16.24 -4.79 -12.30
C TYR A 113 16.06 -5.21 -13.75
N ASP A 114 14.82 -5.50 -14.14
CA ASP A 114 14.38 -5.75 -15.51
C ASP A 114 13.21 -4.82 -15.87
N PRO A 115 13.47 -3.51 -16.07
CA PRO A 115 12.42 -2.53 -16.28
C PRO A 115 11.58 -2.85 -17.52
N HIS A 116 10.29 -3.09 -17.32
CA HIS A 116 9.35 -3.30 -18.40
C HIS A 116 8.89 -1.95 -18.95
N PRO A 117 9.19 -1.58 -20.21
CA PRO A 117 9.00 -0.23 -20.73
C PRO A 117 7.60 0.34 -20.47
N PHE A 118 6.56 -0.43 -20.81
CA PHE A 118 5.16 0.01 -20.66
C PHE A 118 4.76 0.21 -19.17
N ARG A 119 5.18 -0.70 -18.27
CA ARG A 119 4.85 -0.58 -16.85
C ARG A 119 5.62 0.56 -16.20
N SER A 120 6.88 0.77 -16.57
CA SER A 120 7.68 1.90 -16.11
C SER A 120 7.07 3.23 -16.53
N GLU A 121 6.62 3.36 -17.79
CA GLU A 121 5.97 4.56 -18.30
C GLU A 121 4.67 4.87 -17.50
N ILE A 122 3.88 3.85 -17.15
CA ILE A 122 2.69 4.05 -16.31
C ILE A 122 3.10 4.56 -14.93
N VAL A 123 4.07 3.93 -14.26
CA VAL A 123 4.56 4.35 -12.95
C VAL A 123 5.09 5.78 -12.99
N ASP A 124 5.88 6.12 -13.99
CA ASP A 124 6.44 7.47 -14.18
C ASP A 124 5.36 8.55 -14.44
N SER A 125 4.19 8.13 -14.93
CA SER A 125 3.05 9.04 -15.15
C SER A 125 2.26 9.36 -13.88
N TRP A 126 2.47 8.61 -12.81
CA TRP A 126 1.80 8.80 -11.53
C TRP A 126 2.56 9.77 -10.64
N PRO A 127 1.88 10.49 -9.73
CA PRO A 127 2.56 11.39 -8.81
C PRO A 127 3.47 10.62 -7.85
N ALA A 128 4.67 11.16 -7.62
CA ALA A 128 5.62 10.59 -6.67
C ALA A 128 5.17 10.68 -5.21
N ASP A 129 4.28 11.63 -4.89
CA ASP A 129 3.64 11.78 -3.57
C ASP A 129 2.25 12.42 -3.75
N VAL A 130 1.46 12.46 -2.68
CA VAL A 130 0.08 12.96 -2.65
C VAL A 130 -0.02 14.19 -1.79
N ASP A 131 -0.68 15.24 -2.29
CA ASP A 131 -1.11 16.37 -1.47
C ASP A 131 -2.38 16.01 -0.69
N ASP A 132 -2.22 15.78 0.60
CA ASP A 132 -3.27 15.42 1.55
C ASP A 132 -3.69 16.59 2.46
N SER A 133 -3.24 17.81 2.15
CA SER A 133 -3.50 19.01 2.95
C SER A 133 -4.99 19.29 3.20
N ALA A 134 -5.86 18.98 2.23
CA ALA A 134 -7.29 19.10 2.38
C ALA A 134 -7.86 18.09 3.39
N ALA A 135 -7.36 16.86 3.39
CA ALA A 135 -7.75 15.84 4.35
C ALA A 135 -7.31 16.21 5.77
N GLN A 136 -6.08 16.69 5.90
CA GLN A 136 -5.56 17.18 7.19
C GLN A 136 -6.40 18.33 7.76
N ARG A 137 -6.72 19.32 6.94
CA ARG A 137 -7.48 20.51 7.34
C ARG A 137 -8.93 20.21 7.72
N ASP A 138 -9.62 19.39 6.90
CA ASP A 138 -11.07 19.24 6.98
C ASP A 138 -11.51 18.17 7.98
N TRP A 139 -10.74 17.10 8.15
CA TRP A 139 -11.09 16.00 9.05
C TRP A 139 -9.92 15.42 9.86
N GLY A 140 -8.78 16.14 9.89
CA GLY A 140 -7.68 15.82 10.80
C GLY A 140 -6.86 14.61 10.39
N PHE A 141 -6.85 14.24 9.10
CA PHE A 141 -6.00 13.17 8.60
C PHE A 141 -4.53 13.40 8.98
N GLN A 142 -3.84 12.36 9.34
CA GLN A 142 -2.39 12.37 9.54
C GLN A 142 -1.82 11.12 8.92
N ARG A 143 -0.68 11.25 8.25
CA ARG A 143 0.11 10.11 7.81
C ARG A 143 0.61 9.37 9.03
N GLY A 144 0.47 8.06 9.05
CA GLY A 144 0.81 7.23 10.20
C GLY A 144 2.24 6.73 10.14
N LEU A 145 2.44 5.60 9.48
CA LEU A 145 3.73 4.91 9.46
C LEU A 145 4.67 5.52 8.41
N ASP A 146 5.96 5.53 8.71
CA ASP A 146 7.02 5.63 7.70
C ASP A 146 7.34 4.24 7.11
N LEU A 147 8.23 4.20 6.10
CA LEU A 147 8.64 2.94 5.46
C LEU A 147 9.21 1.94 6.47
N GLY A 148 10.05 2.42 7.41
CA GLY A 148 10.70 1.56 8.41
C GLY A 148 9.67 0.89 9.30
N SER A 149 8.79 1.67 9.91
CA SER A 149 7.72 1.19 10.78
C SER A 149 6.72 0.31 10.03
N ALA A 150 6.36 0.66 8.79
CA ALA A 150 5.47 -0.17 7.96
C ALA A 150 6.08 -1.57 7.70
N LEU A 151 7.39 -1.65 7.47
CA LEU A 151 8.09 -2.93 7.31
C LEU A 151 8.15 -3.72 8.62
N ASP A 152 8.54 -3.06 9.73
CA ASP A 152 8.85 -3.74 11.00
C ASP A 152 7.60 -4.13 11.78
N ASP A 153 6.59 -3.27 11.81
CA ASP A 153 5.42 -3.44 12.67
C ASP A 153 4.27 -4.16 11.96
N TYR A 154 4.22 -4.13 10.62
CA TYR A 154 3.09 -4.70 9.89
C TYR A 154 3.49 -5.71 8.80
N LEU A 155 4.27 -5.29 7.79
CA LEU A 155 4.46 -6.10 6.57
C LEU A 155 5.26 -7.36 6.85
N ILE A 156 6.46 -7.25 7.42
CA ILE A 156 7.35 -8.40 7.65
C ILE A 156 6.73 -9.40 8.64
N PRO A 157 6.20 -8.98 9.80
CA PRO A 157 5.55 -9.91 10.72
C PRO A 157 4.32 -10.60 10.12
N GLY A 158 3.45 -9.85 9.45
CA GLY A 158 2.23 -10.38 8.86
C GLY A 158 2.50 -11.38 7.73
N ILE A 159 3.44 -11.06 6.83
CA ILE A 159 3.84 -11.96 5.73
C ILE A 159 4.47 -13.26 6.29
N ARG A 160 5.32 -13.17 7.33
CA ARG A 160 5.88 -14.35 8.00
C ARG A 160 4.81 -15.25 8.59
N ASN A 161 3.81 -14.67 9.23
CA ASN A 161 2.70 -15.41 9.81
C ASN A 161 1.86 -16.11 8.74
N ALA A 162 1.52 -15.41 7.64
CA ALA A 162 0.77 -15.97 6.53
C ALA A 162 1.50 -17.15 5.88
N HIS A 163 2.83 -17.05 5.68
CA HIS A 163 3.63 -18.17 5.16
C HIS A 163 3.71 -19.38 6.10
N SER A 164 3.71 -19.13 7.42
CA SER A 164 3.72 -20.21 8.40
C SER A 164 2.39 -20.99 8.38
N GLN A 165 1.26 -20.29 8.31
CA GLN A 165 -0.08 -20.90 8.26
C GLN A 165 -0.28 -21.73 6.99
N SER A 166 0.14 -21.24 5.83
CA SER A 166 0.02 -21.97 4.56
C SER A 166 0.81 -23.28 4.55
N LYS A 167 1.92 -23.39 5.28
CA LYS A 167 2.67 -24.64 5.42
C LYS A 167 1.91 -25.70 6.25
N TYR A 168 1.23 -25.29 7.30
CA TYR A 168 0.45 -26.21 8.15
C TYR A 168 -0.80 -26.76 7.43
N GLU A 169 -1.49 -25.94 6.64
CA GLU A 169 -2.66 -26.39 5.85
C GLU A 169 -2.30 -27.42 4.76
N CYS A 170 -1.09 -27.36 4.18
CA CYS A 170 -0.62 -28.34 3.20
C CYS A 170 -0.25 -29.70 3.83
N GLU A 171 0.10 -29.75 5.11
CA GLU A 171 0.48 -31.00 5.80
C GLU A 171 -0.75 -31.76 6.34
N GLU A 172 -1.89 -31.08 6.56
CA GLU A 172 -3.10 -31.70 7.11
C GLU A 172 -4.06 -32.30 6.06
N THR A 173 -3.78 -32.19 4.77
CA THR A 173 -4.63 -32.84 3.75
C THR A 173 -4.17 -34.31 3.55
N PRO A 174 -4.87 -35.29 4.12
CA PRO A 174 -4.53 -36.71 3.86
C PRO A 174 -4.75 -37.00 2.37
N ARG A 175 -3.74 -37.51 1.70
CA ARG A 175 -3.92 -38.13 0.37
C ARG A 175 -4.87 -39.33 0.54
N THR A 176 -6.15 -39.10 0.27
CA THR A 176 -7.11 -40.20 0.12
C THR A 176 -6.77 -40.91 -1.18
N LEU A 177 -6.34 -42.14 -1.04
CA LEU A 177 -6.14 -43.14 -2.12
C LEU A 177 -7.47 -43.57 -2.70
#